data_144f045c5c29a35254a6c78f747216cb
#
_entry.id   144f045c5c29a35254a6c78f747216cb
#
_cell.length_a   1.000
_cell.length_b   1.000
_cell.length_c   1.000
_cell.angle_alpha   90.00
_cell.angle_beta   90.00
_cell.angle_gamma   90.00
#
_symmetry.space_group_name_H-M   'P 1'
#
loop_
_entity.id
_entity.type
_entity.pdbx_description
1 polymer ?
#
loop_
_entity_poly.entity_id
_entity_poly.type
_entity_poly.pdbx_seq_one_letter_code
_entity_poly.pdbx_strand_id
1 'polypeptide(L)'
;MTEEQKPKRGRPPKKEGEPKTSYNWSRKMKARLATQRQLSEKKRRAERLTKQAKKARRSAKEAQEAAVKVDNALKGRQKSVSVITDEDLKRVPQAVREHLQHHDVVFRANEGPQTMFLESPERDVLYGGAAGGGKSYALLADVLRDASNPNHRGLLLRRTLAELTELIDKSKQLYPKAFPGAVFKEAKSIWQFPSGARIWFSYVDDDRDVTRYQGQAFNWIGIDEITQYPTPYVWNYLRSRLRTTDKDLGMYMRCTANPGGTGGWWVKKMYIDPNPPNDPFWAKDFDTGKVLKYPVNHPKADQPLFLRKFVPARLTDNPYLFDDGQYEAMLMSLPEIERKRLLEGDWDVADGSAFTEFSRETHVVEPFDVPSGWTRIRSGDYGYSSPSC
;
A
#
# COMPACT_ATOMS: atom_id res chain seq x y z
N MET A 1 -0.37 -1.36 -77.76
CA MET A 1 0.84 -1.98 -77.14
C MET A 1 0.33 -2.79 -75.95
N THR A 2 0.46 -4.09 -76.07
CA THR A 2 -0.21 -5.17 -75.40
C THR A 2 0.39 -5.44 -74.02
N GLU A 3 -0.48 -5.49 -72.98
CA GLU A 3 -0.15 -6.03 -71.65
C GLU A 3 -0.31 -7.53 -71.62
N GLU A 4 0.77 -8.24 -71.32
CA GLU A 4 0.80 -9.67 -71.16
C GLU A 4 0.21 -10.09 -69.81
N GLN A 5 -0.87 -10.87 -69.81
CA GLN A 5 -1.48 -11.57 -68.72
C GLN A 5 -0.70 -12.85 -68.38
N LYS A 6 -0.17 -12.97 -67.15
CA LYS A 6 0.38 -14.22 -66.62
C LYS A 6 -0.76 -15.18 -66.21
N PRO A 7 -0.62 -16.50 -66.49
CA PRO A 7 -1.66 -17.49 -66.19
C PRO A 7 -1.73 -17.85 -64.70
N LYS A 8 -2.95 -17.96 -64.16
CA LYS A 8 -3.27 -18.49 -62.85
C LYS A 8 -2.99 -19.99 -62.76
N ARG A 9 -2.10 -20.42 -61.89
CA ARG A 9 -1.90 -21.87 -61.57
C ARG A 9 -3.11 -22.38 -60.81
N GLY A 10 -3.82 -23.32 -61.39
CA GLY A 10 -4.93 -24.06 -60.80
C GLY A 10 -4.45 -25.00 -59.68
N ARG A 11 -5.30 -25.10 -58.67
CA ARG A 11 -5.13 -26.02 -57.55
C ARG A 11 -5.37 -27.46 -58.03
N PRO A 12 -4.52 -28.44 -57.69
CA PRO A 12 -4.74 -29.83 -58.06
C PRO A 12 -5.97 -30.41 -57.32
N PRO A 13 -6.69 -31.41 -57.93
CA PRO A 13 -7.90 -31.97 -57.35
C PRO A 13 -7.59 -32.79 -56.12
N LYS A 14 -8.45 -32.70 -55.07
CA LYS A 14 -8.41 -33.54 -53.88
C LYS A 14 -8.65 -34.99 -54.26
N LYS A 15 -7.70 -35.86 -53.95
CA LYS A 15 -7.91 -37.33 -53.94
C LYS A 15 -8.80 -37.68 -52.74
N GLU A 16 -9.97 -38.23 -53.01
CA GLU A 16 -10.80 -38.90 -52.01
C GLU A 16 -10.16 -40.25 -51.66
N GLY A 17 -10.05 -40.56 -50.35
CA GLY A 17 -9.86 -41.93 -49.90
C GLY A 17 -8.55 -42.25 -49.18
N GLU A 18 -8.04 -41.40 -48.24
CA GLU A 18 -7.08 -41.89 -47.27
C GLU A 18 -7.66 -41.87 -45.85
N PRO A 19 -7.51 -42.94 -45.03
CA PRO A 19 -8.04 -42.94 -43.66
C PRO A 19 -7.26 -41.97 -42.81
N LYS A 20 -7.98 -41.15 -42.01
CA LYS A 20 -7.42 -40.24 -40.99
C LYS A 20 -6.66 -41.12 -39.98
N THR A 21 -5.35 -41.32 -40.15
CA THR A 21 -4.50 -41.84 -39.10
C THR A 21 -4.46 -40.84 -37.98
N SER A 22 -5.15 -41.11 -36.88
CA SER A 22 -5.03 -40.40 -35.64
C SER A 22 -3.58 -40.53 -35.15
N TYR A 23 -2.82 -39.46 -35.22
CA TYR A 23 -1.45 -39.39 -34.71
C TYR A 23 -1.48 -39.56 -33.19
N ASN A 24 -1.44 -40.80 -32.74
CA ASN A 24 -1.42 -41.17 -31.35
C ASN A 24 0.00 -40.95 -30.83
N TRP A 25 0.27 -39.74 -30.35
CA TRP A 25 1.57 -39.38 -29.74
C TRP A 25 1.84 -40.34 -28.59
N SER A 26 2.88 -41.15 -28.72
CA SER A 26 3.21 -42.16 -27.72
C SER A 26 3.40 -41.47 -26.35
N ARG A 27 2.98 -42.13 -25.27
CA ARG A 27 3.15 -41.61 -23.85
C ARG A 27 4.57 -41.11 -23.59
N LYS A 28 5.60 -41.72 -24.20
CA LYS A 28 7.01 -41.30 -24.12
C LYS A 28 7.27 -39.89 -24.69
N MET A 29 6.63 -39.53 -25.80
CA MET A 29 6.82 -38.24 -26.46
C MET A 29 6.14 -37.11 -25.65
N LYS A 30 4.95 -37.35 -25.10
CA LYS A 30 4.27 -36.42 -24.19
C LYS A 30 5.09 -36.19 -22.93
N ALA A 31 5.68 -37.25 -22.35
CA ALA A 31 6.56 -37.14 -21.18
C ALA A 31 7.83 -36.31 -21.49
N ARG A 32 8.49 -36.54 -22.63
CA ARG A 32 9.65 -35.73 -23.05
C ARG A 32 9.34 -34.29 -23.25
N LEU A 33 8.21 -33.95 -23.87
CA LEU A 33 7.76 -32.54 -24.02
C LEU A 33 7.43 -31.88 -22.69
N ALA A 34 6.81 -32.59 -21.75
CA ALA A 34 6.53 -32.08 -20.39
C ALA A 34 7.84 -31.78 -19.63
N THR A 35 8.82 -32.71 -19.70
CA THR A 35 10.15 -32.54 -19.09
C THR A 35 10.89 -31.33 -19.70
N GLN A 36 10.81 -31.18 -21.03
CA GLN A 36 11.45 -30.06 -21.72
C GLN A 36 10.82 -28.72 -21.39
N ARG A 37 9.48 -28.66 -21.22
CA ARG A 37 8.76 -27.47 -20.70
C ARG A 37 9.18 -27.14 -19.28
N GLN A 38 9.23 -28.13 -18.38
CA GLN A 38 9.68 -27.91 -16.99
C GLN A 38 11.14 -27.43 -16.92
N LEU A 39 12.03 -27.93 -17.77
CA LEU A 39 13.41 -27.46 -17.85
C LEU A 39 13.49 -25.99 -18.34
N SER A 40 12.68 -25.64 -19.34
CA SER A 40 12.63 -24.28 -19.87
C SER A 40 12.07 -23.27 -18.86
N GLU A 41 11.06 -23.69 -18.08
CA GLU A 41 10.52 -22.88 -16.98
C GLU A 41 11.53 -22.69 -15.85
N LYS A 42 12.23 -23.75 -15.43
CA LYS A 42 13.31 -23.67 -14.44
C LYS A 42 14.43 -22.73 -14.91
N LYS A 43 14.80 -22.78 -16.18
CA LYS A 43 15.82 -21.91 -16.76
C LYS A 43 15.36 -20.44 -16.76
N ARG A 44 14.12 -20.16 -17.17
CA ARG A 44 13.53 -18.81 -17.11
C ARG A 44 13.42 -18.28 -15.68
N ARG A 45 13.09 -19.15 -14.72
CA ARG A 45 13.04 -18.78 -13.29
C ARG A 45 14.43 -18.46 -12.75
N ALA A 46 15.44 -19.26 -13.08
CA ALA A 46 16.83 -19.00 -12.72
C ALA A 46 17.37 -17.67 -13.32
N GLU A 47 17.04 -17.38 -14.58
CA GLU A 47 17.41 -16.13 -15.24
C GLU A 47 16.74 -14.90 -14.58
N ARG A 48 15.46 -15.04 -14.18
CA ARG A 48 14.75 -13.99 -13.41
C ARG A 48 15.40 -13.75 -12.07
N LEU A 49 15.72 -14.79 -11.31
CA LEU A 49 16.40 -14.69 -10.01
C LEU A 49 17.79 -14.07 -10.15
N THR A 50 18.54 -14.40 -11.19
CA THR A 50 19.85 -13.80 -11.46
C THR A 50 19.75 -12.30 -11.79
N LYS A 51 18.70 -11.90 -12.55
CA LYS A 51 18.44 -10.49 -12.84
C LYS A 51 18.03 -9.73 -11.57
N GLN A 52 17.19 -10.34 -10.72
CA GLN A 52 16.80 -9.76 -9.43
C GLN A 52 18.00 -9.61 -8.49
N ALA A 53 18.86 -10.63 -8.40
CA ALA A 53 20.09 -10.57 -7.60
C ALA A 53 21.08 -9.49 -8.11
N LYS A 54 21.21 -9.32 -9.43
CA LYS A 54 22.00 -8.22 -10.00
C LYS A 54 21.43 -6.84 -9.67
N LYS A 55 20.09 -6.70 -9.73
CA LYS A 55 19.40 -5.45 -9.36
C LYS A 55 19.58 -5.14 -7.88
N ALA A 56 19.43 -6.14 -7.01
CA ALA A 56 19.64 -6.01 -5.57
C ALA A 56 21.09 -5.61 -5.22
N ARG A 57 22.09 -6.22 -5.87
CA ARG A 57 23.51 -5.85 -5.70
C ARG A 57 23.80 -4.41 -6.14
N ARG A 58 23.16 -3.93 -7.21
CA ARG A 58 23.31 -2.55 -7.68
C ARG A 58 22.66 -1.57 -6.68
N SER A 59 21.46 -1.87 -6.21
CA SER A 59 20.77 -1.09 -5.19
C SER A 59 21.58 -1.04 -3.88
N ALA A 60 22.18 -2.15 -3.45
CA ALA A 60 23.01 -2.20 -2.25
C ALA A 60 24.28 -1.32 -2.39
N LYS A 61 24.88 -1.28 -3.59
CA LYS A 61 26.03 -0.41 -3.86
C LYS A 61 25.65 1.08 -3.86
N GLU A 62 24.51 1.43 -4.46
CA GLU A 62 23.95 2.79 -4.46
C GLU A 62 23.59 3.24 -3.03
N ALA A 63 23.04 2.33 -2.19
CA ALA A 63 22.77 2.59 -0.79
C ALA A 63 24.05 2.81 0.04
N GLN A 64 25.13 2.08 -0.27
CA GLN A 64 26.43 2.23 0.38
C GLN A 64 27.08 3.57 0.03
N GLU A 65 26.98 4.01 -1.24
CA GLU A 65 27.45 5.32 -1.68
C GLU A 65 26.61 6.47 -1.08
N ALA A 66 25.30 6.27 -0.91
CA ALA A 66 24.43 7.20 -0.22
C ALA A 66 24.75 7.30 1.27
N ALA A 67 25.04 6.18 1.95
CA ALA A 67 25.45 6.16 3.35
C ALA A 67 26.75 6.93 3.58
N VAL A 68 27.72 6.81 2.68
CA VAL A 68 28.98 7.58 2.72
C VAL A 68 28.73 9.08 2.51
N LYS A 69 27.79 9.45 1.62
CA LYS A 69 27.39 10.85 1.44
C LYS A 69 26.70 11.43 2.67
N VAL A 70 25.86 10.62 3.34
CA VAL A 70 25.20 10.99 4.60
C VAL A 70 26.22 11.16 5.72
N ASP A 71 27.20 10.28 5.86
CA ASP A 71 28.29 10.41 6.85
C ASP A 71 29.12 11.69 6.65
N ASN A 72 29.42 12.04 5.41
CA ASN A 72 30.12 13.29 5.08
C ASN A 72 29.25 14.54 5.31
N ALA A 73 27.91 14.45 5.17
CA ALA A 73 26.99 15.53 5.45
C ALA A 73 26.73 15.72 6.96
N LEU A 74 26.80 14.64 7.75
CA LEU A 74 26.62 14.65 9.21
C LEU A 74 27.82 15.31 9.94
N LYS A 75 29.01 15.31 9.35
CA LYS A 75 30.18 16.00 9.92
C LYS A 75 30.10 17.53 9.94
N GLY A 76 29.07 18.11 9.30
CA GLY A 76 28.88 19.57 9.19
C GLY A 76 27.50 20.12 9.53
N ARG A 77 26.52 19.33 9.97
CA ARG A 77 25.15 19.79 10.25
C ARG A 77 24.58 19.27 11.56
N GLN A 78 23.77 20.11 12.22
CA GLN A 78 22.98 19.75 13.40
C GLN A 78 22.19 18.47 13.17
N LYS A 79 22.13 17.61 14.22
CA LYS A 79 21.50 16.29 14.25
C LYS A 79 20.11 16.27 13.59
N SER A 80 20.00 15.70 12.41
CA SER A 80 18.71 15.30 11.85
C SER A 80 18.37 13.91 12.39
N VAL A 81 17.15 13.75 12.86
CA VAL A 81 16.63 12.43 13.27
C VAL A 81 16.26 11.69 12.00
N SER A 82 16.95 10.61 11.71
CA SER A 82 16.56 9.64 10.70
C SER A 82 15.94 8.43 11.40
N VAL A 83 14.87 7.89 10.82
CA VAL A 83 14.35 6.58 11.21
C VAL A 83 15.35 5.55 10.71
N ILE A 84 16.06 4.89 11.61
CA ILE A 84 17.08 3.89 11.30
C ILE A 84 16.48 2.52 11.62
N THR A 85 16.44 1.63 10.65
CA THR A 85 15.99 0.25 10.84
C THR A 85 17.17 -0.66 11.21
N ASP A 86 16.88 -1.84 11.77
CA ASP A 86 17.93 -2.83 12.06
C ASP A 86 18.61 -3.32 10.77
N GLU A 87 17.91 -3.28 9.66
CA GLU A 87 18.47 -3.61 8.35
C GLU A 87 19.41 -2.53 7.85
N ASP A 88 19.12 -1.26 8.11
CA ASP A 88 20.03 -0.14 7.86
C ASP A 88 21.29 -0.27 8.72
N LEU A 89 21.14 -0.67 9.98
CA LEU A 89 22.28 -0.93 10.86
C LEU A 89 23.15 -2.09 10.38
N LYS A 90 22.57 -3.12 9.77
CA LYS A 90 23.34 -4.23 9.17
C LYS A 90 24.09 -3.79 7.89
N ARG A 91 23.59 -2.78 7.19
CA ARG A 91 24.17 -2.26 5.92
C ARG A 91 25.24 -1.20 6.11
N VAL A 92 25.35 -0.58 7.30
CA VAL A 92 26.37 0.43 7.57
C VAL A 92 27.68 -0.19 8.13
N PRO A 93 28.84 0.44 7.86
CA PRO A 93 30.12 0.03 8.41
C PRO A 93 30.11 -0.05 9.95
N GLN A 94 30.88 -0.97 10.53
CA GLN A 94 30.90 -1.24 11.97
C GLN A 94 31.14 0.04 12.82
N ALA A 95 32.04 0.94 12.39
CA ALA A 95 32.30 2.21 13.07
C ALA A 95 31.07 3.13 13.15
N VAL A 96 30.21 3.14 12.09
CA VAL A 96 28.95 3.89 12.09
C VAL A 96 27.92 3.20 12.98
N ARG A 97 27.91 1.89 13.00
CA ARG A 97 27.03 1.08 13.87
C ARG A 97 27.35 1.33 15.34
N GLU A 98 28.62 1.33 15.72
CA GLU A 98 29.09 1.66 17.07
C GLU A 98 28.73 3.11 17.45
N HIS A 99 28.87 4.05 16.54
CA HIS A 99 28.47 5.45 16.76
C HIS A 99 26.94 5.58 16.99
N LEU A 100 26.13 4.84 16.24
CA LEU A 100 24.67 4.81 16.40
C LEU A 100 24.21 4.08 17.67
N GLN A 101 24.98 3.10 18.17
CA GLN A 101 24.70 2.42 19.42
C GLN A 101 24.94 3.31 20.67
N HIS A 102 25.75 4.35 20.56
CA HIS A 102 26.01 5.32 21.63
C HIS A 102 25.03 6.49 21.66
N HIS A 103 24.08 6.56 20.69
CA HIS A 103 23.02 7.57 20.70
C HIS A 103 21.71 6.92 21.14
N ASP A 104 20.95 7.60 22.00
CA ASP A 104 19.61 7.19 22.40
C ASP A 104 18.71 7.07 21.16
N VAL A 105 18.39 5.84 20.77
CA VAL A 105 17.44 5.57 19.69
C VAL A 105 16.04 5.86 20.22
N VAL A 106 15.42 6.90 19.73
CA VAL A 106 14.09 7.34 20.17
C VAL A 106 12.99 6.46 19.59
N PHE A 107 13.17 6.01 18.35
CA PHE A 107 12.23 5.12 17.66
C PHE A 107 13.01 4.19 16.75
N ARG A 108 12.67 2.90 16.82
CA ARG A 108 13.17 1.86 15.93
C ARG A 108 11.97 1.19 15.28
N ALA A 109 11.93 1.15 13.97
CA ALA A 109 10.91 0.40 13.26
C ALA A 109 11.07 -1.10 13.48
N ASN A 110 9.96 -1.81 13.65
CA ASN A 110 9.96 -3.26 13.62
C ASN A 110 10.35 -3.75 12.23
N GLU A 111 11.10 -4.85 12.16
CA GLU A 111 11.46 -5.48 10.89
C GLU A 111 10.20 -5.91 10.12
N GLY A 112 10.26 -5.85 8.79
CA GLY A 112 9.18 -6.26 7.92
C GLY A 112 8.19 -5.13 7.58
N PRO A 113 6.88 -5.30 7.81
CA PRO A 113 5.87 -4.38 7.31
C PRO A 113 6.01 -2.92 7.78
N GLN A 114 6.37 -2.70 9.05
CA GLN A 114 6.55 -1.34 9.55
C GLN A 114 7.72 -0.62 8.86
N THR A 115 8.83 -1.31 8.68
CA THR A 115 9.97 -0.83 7.90
C THR A 115 9.58 -0.57 6.45
N MET A 116 8.87 -1.52 5.80
CA MET A 116 8.41 -1.36 4.41
C MET A 116 7.51 -0.14 4.23
N PHE A 117 6.65 0.16 5.21
CA PHE A 117 5.81 1.35 5.18
C PHE A 117 6.65 2.63 5.24
N LEU A 118 7.59 2.71 6.18
CA LEU A 118 8.45 3.88 6.39
C LEU A 118 9.41 4.13 5.23
N GLU A 119 9.91 3.08 4.59
CA GLU A 119 10.79 3.16 3.42
C GLU A 119 10.05 3.37 2.09
N SER A 120 8.72 3.24 2.08
CA SER A 120 7.93 3.33 0.85
C SER A 120 8.08 4.69 0.17
N PRO A 121 8.60 4.72 -1.07
CA PRO A 121 8.74 5.95 -1.84
C PRO A 121 7.44 6.36 -2.54
N GLU A 122 6.45 5.47 -2.57
CA GLU A 122 5.16 5.72 -3.22
C GLU A 122 4.44 6.89 -2.55
N ARG A 123 3.73 7.66 -3.35
CA ARG A 123 2.99 8.83 -2.85
C ARG A 123 1.83 8.49 -1.96
N ASP A 124 1.22 7.34 -2.17
CA ASP A 124 -0.03 6.94 -1.53
C ASP A 124 0.12 5.52 -0.99
N VAL A 125 0.22 5.38 0.33
CA VAL A 125 0.46 4.09 0.98
C VAL A 125 -0.53 3.86 2.11
N LEU A 126 -1.17 2.68 2.08
CA LEU A 126 -1.96 2.15 3.18
C LEU A 126 -1.12 1.13 3.97
N TYR A 127 -0.99 1.32 5.27
CA TYR A 127 -0.49 0.34 6.22
C TYR A 127 -1.67 -0.22 6.99
N GLY A 128 -2.16 -1.39 6.61
CA GLY A 128 -3.44 -1.91 7.09
C GLY A 128 -3.41 -3.40 7.40
N GLY A 129 -4.34 -3.85 8.24
CA GLY A 129 -4.47 -5.26 8.63
C GLY A 129 -4.76 -5.43 10.11
N ALA A 130 -4.23 -6.48 10.72
CA ALA A 130 -4.50 -6.86 12.11
C ALA A 130 -4.22 -5.73 13.11
N ALA A 131 -4.91 -5.77 14.25
CA ALA A 131 -4.63 -4.90 15.38
C ALA A 131 -3.23 -5.21 15.97
N GLY A 132 -2.65 -4.24 16.66
CA GLY A 132 -1.37 -4.44 17.33
C GLY A 132 -0.13 -4.36 16.43
N GLY A 133 -0.25 -4.26 15.11
CA GLY A 133 0.89 -4.24 14.16
C GLY A 133 1.73 -2.94 14.15
N GLY A 134 1.59 -2.04 15.13
CA GLY A 134 2.42 -0.83 15.25
C GLY A 134 2.06 0.30 14.27
N LYS A 135 0.88 0.26 13.64
CA LYS A 135 0.45 1.19 12.58
C LYS A 135 0.48 2.67 12.98
N SER A 136 -0.13 3.02 14.11
CA SER A 136 -0.20 4.42 14.57
C SER A 136 1.18 4.97 14.94
N TYR A 137 2.07 4.16 15.51
CA TYR A 137 3.47 4.56 15.75
C TYR A 137 4.24 4.79 14.45
N ALA A 138 4.03 3.94 13.45
CA ALA A 138 4.63 4.13 12.12
C ALA A 138 4.18 5.45 11.48
N LEU A 139 2.89 5.78 11.61
CA LEU A 139 2.35 7.03 11.09
C LEU A 139 2.95 8.26 11.80
N LEU A 140 3.08 8.19 13.14
CA LEU A 140 3.74 9.22 13.96
C LEU A 140 5.23 9.39 13.62
N ALA A 141 5.91 8.32 13.25
CA ALA A 141 7.32 8.36 12.84
C ALA A 141 7.46 8.87 11.39
N ASP A 142 6.59 8.44 10.48
CA ASP A 142 6.70 8.79 9.06
C ASP A 142 6.52 10.29 8.81
N VAL A 143 5.66 10.97 9.56
CA VAL A 143 5.49 12.43 9.42
C VAL A 143 6.71 13.24 9.82
N LEU A 144 7.63 12.65 10.59
CA LEU A 144 8.89 13.30 11.00
C LEU A 144 9.99 13.27 9.91
N ARG A 145 9.79 12.52 8.83
CA ARG A 145 10.82 12.34 7.77
C ARG A 145 11.43 13.63 7.26
N ASP A 146 10.63 14.68 7.16
CA ASP A 146 11.04 15.99 6.65
C ASP A 146 11.03 17.08 7.73
N ALA A 147 10.92 16.72 9.02
CA ALA A 147 10.80 17.68 10.12
C ALA A 147 12.03 18.59 10.30
N SER A 148 13.16 18.27 9.68
CA SER A 148 14.34 19.14 9.60
C SER A 148 14.23 20.24 8.55
N ASN A 149 13.30 20.14 7.60
CA ASN A 149 13.06 21.16 6.58
C ASN A 149 12.05 22.21 7.08
N PRO A 150 12.39 23.52 7.07
CA PRO A 150 11.51 24.58 7.58
C PRO A 150 10.16 24.70 6.84
N ASN A 151 10.09 24.19 5.62
CA ASN A 151 8.89 24.24 4.78
C ASN A 151 8.00 23.02 4.95
N HIS A 152 8.42 22.02 5.77
CA HIS A 152 7.59 20.86 6.04
C HIS A 152 6.27 21.22 6.73
N ARG A 153 5.18 20.72 6.16
CA ARG A 153 3.79 20.92 6.65
C ARG A 153 3.08 19.56 6.64
N GLY A 154 3.05 18.93 7.82
CA GLY A 154 2.36 17.66 8.02
C GLY A 154 0.94 17.89 8.54
N LEU A 155 -0.03 17.08 8.14
CA LEU A 155 -1.37 17.00 8.69
C LEU A 155 -1.66 15.56 9.08
N LEU A 156 -1.93 15.30 10.36
CA LEU A 156 -2.32 14.00 10.88
C LEU A 156 -3.76 14.06 11.37
N LEU A 157 -4.57 13.13 10.90
CA LEU A 157 -6.02 13.11 11.11
C LEU A 157 -6.50 11.80 11.75
N ARG A 158 -7.51 11.96 12.59
CA ARG A 158 -8.39 10.91 13.11
C ARG A 158 -9.85 11.28 12.85
N ARG A 159 -10.77 10.32 13.03
CA ARG A 159 -12.19 10.58 12.88
C ARG A 159 -12.70 11.51 13.98
N THR A 160 -12.37 11.24 15.25
CA THR A 160 -12.86 11.96 16.40
C THR A 160 -11.74 12.61 17.22
N LEU A 161 -12.09 13.63 18.01
CA LEU A 161 -11.16 14.28 18.93
C LEU A 161 -10.68 13.33 20.03
N ALA A 162 -11.55 12.47 20.55
CA ALA A 162 -11.20 11.51 21.60
C ALA A 162 -10.08 10.56 21.13
N GLU A 163 -10.20 10.01 19.94
CA GLU A 163 -9.19 9.12 19.35
C GLU A 163 -7.88 9.87 19.02
N LEU A 164 -8.00 11.14 18.59
CA LEU A 164 -6.83 11.98 18.30
C LEU A 164 -5.99 12.21 19.53
N THR A 165 -6.60 12.29 20.73
CA THR A 165 -5.90 12.54 22.00
C THR A 165 -4.83 11.48 22.26
N GLU A 166 -5.12 10.20 21.99
CA GLU A 166 -4.15 9.13 22.12
C GLU A 166 -2.90 9.33 21.23
N LEU A 167 -3.11 9.77 19.99
CA LEU A 167 -2.01 10.08 19.07
C LEU A 167 -1.18 11.28 19.55
N ILE A 168 -1.86 12.31 20.07
CA ILE A 168 -1.19 13.47 20.66
C ILE A 168 -0.32 13.04 21.83
N ASP A 169 -0.83 12.23 22.74
CA ASP A 169 -0.08 11.77 23.92
C ASP A 169 1.14 10.92 23.53
N LYS A 170 0.99 10.00 22.56
CA LYS A 170 2.12 9.25 21.99
C LYS A 170 3.15 10.20 21.35
N SER A 171 2.71 11.21 20.61
CA SER A 171 3.61 12.19 19.99
C SER A 171 4.38 13.01 21.02
N LYS A 172 3.76 13.37 22.15
CA LYS A 172 4.41 14.08 23.27
C LYS A 172 5.52 13.25 23.94
N GLN A 173 5.40 11.94 23.92
CA GLN A 173 6.46 11.03 24.39
C GLN A 173 7.62 10.90 23.40
N LEU A 174 7.34 10.97 22.10
CA LEU A 174 8.27 10.71 21.01
C LEU A 174 8.99 11.96 20.50
N TYR A 175 8.24 13.02 20.15
CA TYR A 175 8.78 14.14 19.38
C TYR A 175 9.81 15.00 20.12
N PRO A 176 9.66 15.31 21.42
CA PRO A 176 10.67 16.09 22.13
C PRO A 176 12.00 15.35 22.29
N LYS A 177 11.96 14.02 22.33
CA LYS A 177 13.18 13.19 22.35
C LYS A 177 13.86 13.15 20.99
N ALA A 178 13.07 13.00 19.93
CA ALA A 178 13.56 12.96 18.56
C ALA A 178 14.08 14.32 18.07
N PHE A 179 13.41 15.39 18.47
CA PHE A 179 13.73 16.78 18.12
C PHE A 179 13.76 17.65 19.37
N PRO A 180 14.88 17.70 20.10
CA PRO A 180 15.02 18.58 21.25
C PRO A 180 14.66 20.02 20.89
N GLY A 181 13.71 20.61 21.63
CA GLY A 181 13.15 21.92 21.35
C GLY A 181 11.87 21.91 20.48
N ALA A 182 11.35 20.75 20.09
CA ALA A 182 10.00 20.64 19.53
C ALA A 182 8.96 20.97 20.62
N VAL A 183 7.96 21.79 20.28
CA VAL A 183 6.92 22.27 21.21
C VAL A 183 5.54 22.00 20.63
N PHE A 184 4.68 21.39 21.43
CA PHE A 184 3.27 21.24 21.11
C PHE A 184 2.47 22.48 21.57
N LYS A 185 1.75 23.11 20.65
CA LYS A 185 0.86 24.24 20.92
C LYS A 185 -0.57 23.71 21.12
N GLU A 186 -0.95 23.47 22.37
CA GLU A 186 -2.24 22.86 22.76
C GLU A 186 -3.44 23.56 22.11
N ALA A 187 -3.53 24.88 22.20
CA ALA A 187 -4.67 25.64 21.66
C ALA A 187 -4.90 25.50 20.16
N LYS A 188 -3.90 25.06 19.42
CA LYS A 188 -3.96 24.88 17.95
C LYS A 188 -3.75 23.45 17.53
N SER A 189 -3.41 22.54 18.45
CA SER A 189 -3.03 21.17 18.19
C SER A 189 -1.93 21.05 17.12
N ILE A 190 -0.85 21.85 17.28
CA ILE A 190 0.24 21.94 16.30
C ILE A 190 1.57 21.68 16.99
N TRP A 191 2.36 20.76 16.44
CA TRP A 191 3.77 20.65 16.73
C TRP A 191 4.55 21.71 15.94
N GLN A 192 5.43 22.43 16.64
CA GLN A 192 6.42 23.32 16.05
C GLN A 192 7.82 22.78 16.33
N PHE A 193 8.61 22.61 15.29
CA PHE A 193 9.98 22.09 15.36
C PHE A 193 11.01 23.24 15.29
N PRO A 194 12.21 23.04 15.85
CA PRO A 194 13.27 24.05 15.79
C PRO A 194 13.64 24.48 14.36
N SER A 195 13.48 23.63 13.39
CA SER A 195 13.66 23.92 11.96
C SER A 195 12.67 24.95 11.40
N GLY A 196 11.50 25.11 12.03
CA GLY A 196 10.34 25.84 11.50
C GLY A 196 9.27 24.94 10.88
N ALA A 197 9.50 23.65 10.79
CA ALA A 197 8.50 22.65 10.38
C ALA A 197 7.30 22.66 11.32
N ARG A 198 6.14 22.29 10.79
CA ARG A 198 4.89 22.23 11.55
C ARG A 198 4.10 21.00 11.21
N ILE A 199 3.54 20.34 12.23
CA ILE A 199 2.65 19.18 12.06
C ILE A 199 1.35 19.49 12.81
N TRP A 200 0.24 19.49 12.09
CA TRP A 200 -1.10 19.66 12.63
C TRP A 200 -1.69 18.32 13.00
N PHE A 201 -2.22 18.23 14.21
CA PHE A 201 -3.05 17.12 14.67
C PHE A 201 -4.49 17.60 14.65
N SER A 202 -5.36 16.90 13.93
CA SER A 202 -6.73 17.34 13.75
C SER A 202 -7.68 16.15 13.55
N TYR A 203 -8.98 16.44 13.53
CA TYR A 203 -10.02 15.43 13.32
C TYR A 203 -11.04 15.94 12.30
N VAL A 204 -11.76 15.00 11.68
CA VAL A 204 -12.86 15.28 10.76
C VAL A 204 -14.01 14.36 11.12
N ASP A 205 -14.92 14.85 11.93
CA ASP A 205 -16.06 14.11 12.45
C ASP A 205 -17.19 14.01 11.39
N ASP A 206 -17.57 15.13 10.81
CA ASP A 206 -18.47 15.19 9.64
C ASP A 206 -17.64 15.40 8.37
N ASP A 207 -17.94 14.63 7.32
CA ASP A 207 -17.21 14.70 6.05
C ASP A 207 -17.17 16.13 5.46
N ARG A 208 -18.19 16.97 5.75
CA ARG A 208 -18.24 18.38 5.32
C ARG A 208 -17.18 19.25 6.01
N ASP A 209 -16.75 18.87 7.19
CA ASP A 209 -15.74 19.61 7.97
C ASP A 209 -14.37 19.63 7.29
N VAL A 210 -14.12 18.72 6.36
CA VAL A 210 -12.88 18.73 5.60
C VAL A 210 -12.67 20.02 4.80
N THR A 211 -13.74 20.76 4.53
CA THR A 211 -13.68 22.05 3.83
C THR A 211 -12.89 23.14 4.60
N ARG A 212 -12.72 22.97 5.94
CA ARG A 212 -11.85 23.87 6.76
C ARG A 212 -10.39 23.91 6.26
N TYR A 213 -9.95 22.91 5.51
CA TYR A 213 -8.61 22.85 4.89
C TYR A 213 -8.54 23.56 3.54
N GLN A 214 -9.62 24.23 3.11
CA GLN A 214 -9.62 25.03 1.88
C GLN A 214 -8.54 26.11 1.97
N GLY A 215 -7.75 26.27 0.90
CA GLY A 215 -6.65 27.22 0.86
C GLY A 215 -5.34 26.74 1.53
N GLN A 216 -5.38 25.72 2.38
CA GLN A 216 -4.18 25.17 3.02
C GLN A 216 -3.39 24.27 2.06
N ALA A 217 -2.10 24.10 2.36
CA ALA A 217 -1.18 23.25 1.61
C ALA A 217 -0.31 22.45 2.58
N PHE A 218 -0.21 21.15 2.29
CA PHE A 218 0.59 20.21 3.06
C PHE A 218 1.47 19.41 2.10
N ASN A 219 2.66 19.03 2.52
CA ASN A 219 3.48 18.07 1.77
C ASN A 219 3.33 16.64 2.28
N TRP A 220 2.79 16.47 3.50
CA TRP A 220 2.49 15.17 4.07
C TRP A 220 1.10 15.19 4.73
N ILE A 221 0.28 14.18 4.44
CA ILE A 221 -1.04 14.00 5.05
C ILE A 221 -1.17 12.56 5.49
N GLY A 222 -1.45 12.35 6.78
CA GLY A 222 -1.73 11.06 7.38
C GLY A 222 -3.16 10.96 7.86
N ILE A 223 -3.83 9.86 7.55
CA ILE A 223 -5.15 9.53 8.09
C ILE A 223 -5.04 8.20 8.83
N ASP A 224 -5.16 8.25 10.14
CA ASP A 224 -5.19 7.06 10.98
C ASP A 224 -6.62 6.51 11.03
N GLU A 225 -6.77 5.19 10.94
CA GLU A 225 -8.06 4.47 10.89
C GLU A 225 -8.99 4.98 9.77
N ILE A 226 -8.47 5.02 8.53
CA ILE A 226 -9.20 5.57 7.38
C ILE A 226 -10.52 4.84 7.08
N THR A 227 -10.68 3.59 7.52
CA THR A 227 -11.93 2.81 7.39
C THR A 227 -13.09 3.35 8.22
N GLN A 228 -12.86 4.29 9.12
CA GLN A 228 -13.93 4.98 9.84
C GLN A 228 -14.69 6.01 8.98
N TYR A 229 -14.14 6.43 7.85
CA TYR A 229 -14.80 7.34 6.92
C TYR A 229 -15.68 6.57 5.94
N PRO A 230 -17.01 6.82 5.93
CA PRO A 230 -17.96 6.01 5.15
C PRO A 230 -17.71 6.07 3.63
N THR A 231 -17.16 7.18 3.16
CA THR A 231 -16.92 7.43 1.73
C THR A 231 -15.48 7.93 1.51
N PRO A 232 -14.94 7.82 0.28
CA PRO A 232 -13.63 8.36 -0.04
C PRO A 232 -13.59 9.90 -0.15
N TYR A 233 -14.67 10.61 0.21
CA TYR A 233 -14.78 12.06 0.02
C TYR A 233 -13.68 12.83 0.77
N VAL A 234 -13.51 12.59 2.07
CA VAL A 234 -12.48 13.25 2.91
C VAL A 234 -11.09 13.00 2.36
N TRP A 235 -10.79 11.75 2.01
CA TRP A 235 -9.52 11.35 1.44
C TRP A 235 -9.25 12.03 0.08
N ASN A 236 -10.24 12.06 -0.82
CA ASN A 236 -10.14 12.74 -2.11
C ASN A 236 -9.93 14.25 -1.95
N TYR A 237 -10.68 14.88 -1.04
CA TYR A 237 -10.57 16.31 -0.78
C TYR A 237 -9.17 16.68 -0.28
N LEU A 238 -8.66 15.94 0.70
CA LEU A 238 -7.34 16.21 1.29
C LEU A 238 -6.20 15.97 0.30
N ARG A 239 -6.30 15.02 -0.60
CA ARG A 239 -5.33 14.84 -1.68
C ARG A 239 -5.17 16.10 -2.55
N SER A 240 -6.22 16.86 -2.74
CA SER A 240 -6.14 18.13 -3.45
C SER A 240 -5.37 19.22 -2.67
N ARG A 241 -5.14 19.00 -1.38
CA ARG A 241 -4.33 19.88 -0.51
C ARG A 241 -2.86 19.48 -0.46
N LEU A 242 -2.53 18.32 -1.02
CA LEU A 242 -1.17 17.79 -1.06
C LEU A 242 -0.36 18.51 -2.14
N ARG A 243 0.38 19.54 -1.73
CA ARG A 243 1.17 20.40 -2.62
C ARG A 243 2.32 21.06 -1.88
N THR A 244 3.44 21.24 -2.54
CA THR A 244 4.59 22.01 -2.08
C THR A 244 5.27 22.71 -3.24
N THR A 245 5.92 23.83 -2.99
CA THR A 245 6.82 24.52 -3.93
C THR A 245 8.27 24.22 -3.64
N ASP A 246 8.57 23.58 -2.51
CA ASP A 246 9.89 23.16 -2.13
C ASP A 246 10.22 21.84 -2.87
N LYS A 247 11.30 21.85 -3.65
CA LYS A 247 11.72 20.70 -4.47
C LYS A 247 12.37 19.59 -3.65
N ASP A 248 12.83 19.91 -2.46
CA ASP A 248 13.47 18.94 -1.54
C ASP A 248 12.42 18.18 -0.69
N LEU A 249 11.14 18.56 -0.78
CA LEU A 249 10.05 17.91 -0.09
C LEU A 249 9.26 16.98 -1.02
N GLY A 250 9.10 15.75 -0.59
CA GLY A 250 8.15 14.81 -1.19
C GLY A 250 6.71 15.17 -0.84
N MET A 251 5.76 14.63 -1.60
CA MET A 251 4.33 14.72 -1.32
C MET A 251 3.82 13.31 -0.98
N TYR A 252 3.33 13.13 0.26
CA TYR A 252 2.96 11.82 0.77
C TYR A 252 1.55 11.81 1.35
N MET A 253 0.76 10.82 0.93
CA MET A 253 -0.49 10.41 1.56
C MET A 253 -0.24 9.10 2.28
N ARG A 254 -0.45 9.07 3.57
CA ARG A 254 -0.22 7.91 4.43
C ARG A 254 -1.50 7.55 5.17
N CYS A 255 -1.93 6.32 5.05
CA CYS A 255 -3.14 5.87 5.71
C CYS A 255 -2.85 4.64 6.55
N THR A 256 -3.58 4.50 7.65
CA THR A 256 -3.61 3.25 8.42
C THR A 256 -5.03 2.77 8.54
N ALA A 257 -5.23 1.47 8.71
CA ALA A 257 -6.55 0.89 8.94
C ALA A 257 -6.48 -0.51 9.53
N ASN A 258 -7.56 -0.85 10.26
CA ASN A 258 -7.97 -2.24 10.47
C ASN A 258 -9.05 -2.58 9.43
N PRO A 259 -9.20 -3.87 9.06
CA PRO A 259 -10.34 -4.32 8.25
C PRO A 259 -11.68 -4.01 8.91
N GLY A 260 -12.71 -3.80 8.11
CA GLY A 260 -14.04 -3.42 8.58
C GLY A 260 -14.26 -1.92 8.72
N GLY A 261 -15.24 -1.54 9.55
CA GLY A 261 -15.67 -0.15 9.64
C GLY A 261 -16.53 0.28 8.44
N THR A 262 -17.21 1.41 8.57
CA THR A 262 -18.17 1.91 7.56
C THR A 262 -17.53 2.19 6.20
N GLY A 263 -16.22 2.47 6.18
CA GLY A 263 -15.44 2.74 4.97
C GLY A 263 -14.61 1.55 4.48
N GLY A 264 -14.67 0.40 5.15
CA GLY A 264 -13.87 -0.77 4.78
C GLY A 264 -14.02 -1.15 3.31
N TRP A 265 -15.23 -1.08 2.78
CA TRP A 265 -15.57 -1.42 1.39
C TRP A 265 -14.79 -0.60 0.35
N TRP A 266 -14.69 0.73 0.53
CA TRP A 266 -13.99 1.56 -0.44
C TRP A 266 -12.48 1.51 -0.25
N VAL A 267 -12.00 1.37 0.98
CA VAL A 267 -10.57 1.18 1.27
C VAL A 267 -10.07 -0.11 0.64
N LYS A 268 -10.83 -1.21 0.81
CA LYS A 268 -10.53 -2.50 0.18
C LYS A 268 -10.48 -2.37 -1.34
N LYS A 269 -11.52 -1.84 -1.97
CA LYS A 269 -11.58 -1.61 -3.43
C LYS A 269 -10.42 -0.75 -3.94
N MET A 270 -9.95 0.21 -3.14
CA MET A 270 -8.94 1.18 -3.55
C MET A 270 -7.50 0.71 -3.37
N TYR A 271 -7.22 -0.08 -2.32
CA TYR A 271 -5.85 -0.44 -1.93
C TYR A 271 -5.57 -1.93 -1.95
N ILE A 272 -6.57 -2.78 -1.62
CA ILE A 272 -6.36 -4.21 -1.39
C ILE A 272 -6.61 -5.01 -2.68
N ASP A 273 -7.81 -4.87 -3.26
CA ASP A 273 -8.23 -5.63 -4.45
C ASP A 273 -7.39 -5.38 -5.71
N PRO A 274 -6.81 -4.17 -5.94
CA PRO A 274 -6.15 -3.88 -7.21
C PRO A 274 -4.85 -4.62 -7.45
N ASN A 275 -4.12 -5.03 -6.40
CA ASN A 275 -2.80 -5.65 -6.55
C ASN A 275 -2.40 -6.48 -5.30
N PRO A 276 -1.53 -7.49 -5.44
CA PRO A 276 -1.00 -8.20 -4.29
C PRO A 276 -0.32 -7.27 -3.27
N PRO A 277 -0.35 -7.63 -1.97
CA PRO A 277 0.31 -6.87 -0.92
C PRO A 277 1.79 -6.60 -1.22
N ASN A 278 2.28 -5.44 -0.82
CA ASN A 278 3.65 -4.95 -1.00
C ASN A 278 4.08 -4.64 -2.44
N ASP A 279 3.31 -4.99 -3.44
CA ASP A 279 3.59 -4.65 -4.83
C ASP A 279 2.97 -3.30 -5.19
N PRO A 280 3.76 -2.27 -5.56
CA PRO A 280 3.24 -0.98 -6.00
C PRO A 280 2.46 -1.11 -7.30
N PHE A 281 1.39 -0.33 -7.41
CA PHE A 281 0.56 -0.27 -8.62
C PHE A 281 0.17 1.17 -8.97
N TRP A 282 -0.11 1.40 -10.24
CA TRP A 282 -0.62 2.69 -10.69
C TRP A 282 -2.03 2.91 -10.16
N ALA A 283 -2.26 4.07 -9.54
CA ALA A 283 -3.56 4.42 -8.99
C ALA A 283 -4.66 4.29 -10.05
N LYS A 284 -5.75 3.64 -9.67
CA LYS A 284 -6.91 3.41 -10.52
C LYS A 284 -8.06 4.34 -10.14
N ASP A 285 -8.83 4.72 -11.12
CA ASP A 285 -10.10 5.39 -10.93
C ASP A 285 -11.06 4.49 -10.16
N PHE A 286 -11.76 5.07 -9.20
CA PHE A 286 -12.58 4.31 -8.27
C PHE A 286 -13.78 3.63 -8.95
N ASP A 287 -14.42 4.31 -9.90
CA ASP A 287 -15.64 3.82 -10.54
C ASP A 287 -15.35 2.90 -11.72
N THR A 288 -14.40 3.29 -12.56
CA THR A 288 -14.10 2.58 -13.81
C THR A 288 -13.00 1.54 -13.69
N GLY A 289 -12.22 1.54 -12.58
CA GLY A 289 -11.05 0.66 -12.39
C GLY A 289 -9.87 0.94 -13.35
N LYS A 290 -9.98 1.94 -14.22
CA LYS A 290 -8.94 2.31 -15.18
C LYS A 290 -7.79 3.04 -14.48
N VAL A 291 -6.56 2.84 -14.96
CA VAL A 291 -5.39 3.59 -14.46
C VAL A 291 -5.60 5.08 -14.67
N LEU A 292 -5.44 5.86 -13.61
CA LEU A 292 -5.50 7.32 -13.66
C LEU A 292 -4.30 7.87 -14.44
N LYS A 293 -4.56 8.65 -15.48
CA LYS A 293 -3.55 9.21 -16.38
C LYS A 293 -3.71 10.72 -16.51
N TYR A 294 -2.65 11.38 -16.93
CA TYR A 294 -2.72 12.78 -17.37
C TYR A 294 -3.62 12.90 -18.60
N PRO A 295 -4.44 13.97 -18.68
CA PRO A 295 -5.33 14.19 -19.82
C PRO A 295 -4.53 14.46 -21.09
N VAL A 296 -5.17 14.24 -22.25
CA VAL A 296 -4.56 14.33 -23.59
C VAL A 296 -3.87 15.68 -23.84
N ASN A 297 -4.40 16.76 -23.27
CA ASN A 297 -3.87 18.12 -23.46
C ASN A 297 -2.74 18.48 -22.46
N HIS A 298 -2.29 17.55 -21.63
CA HIS A 298 -1.22 17.78 -20.66
C HIS A 298 0.15 17.44 -21.27
N PRO A 299 1.26 18.14 -20.90
CA PRO A 299 2.61 17.81 -21.39
C PRO A 299 3.07 16.37 -21.11
N LYS A 300 2.46 15.72 -20.11
CA LYS A 300 2.67 14.31 -19.76
C LYS A 300 1.49 13.44 -20.16
N ALA A 301 0.82 13.76 -21.26
CA ALA A 301 -0.35 13.01 -21.73
C ALA A 301 -0.10 11.48 -21.68
N ASP A 302 -1.13 10.75 -21.31
CA ASP A 302 -1.15 9.29 -21.16
C ASP A 302 -0.21 8.67 -20.12
N GLN A 303 0.64 9.44 -19.46
CA GLN A 303 1.43 8.92 -18.36
C GLN A 303 0.55 8.70 -17.12
N PRO A 304 0.78 7.61 -16.35
CA PRO A 304 0.09 7.39 -15.08
C PRO A 304 0.39 8.49 -14.05
N LEU A 305 -0.58 8.79 -13.19
CA LEU A 305 -0.46 9.93 -12.25
C LEU A 305 0.51 9.64 -11.10
N PHE A 306 0.32 8.53 -10.38
CA PHE A 306 1.14 8.17 -9.22
C PHE A 306 0.99 6.70 -8.84
N LEU A 307 1.96 6.19 -8.09
CA LEU A 307 1.94 4.85 -7.53
C LEU A 307 1.24 4.83 -6.18
N ARG A 308 0.52 3.74 -5.95
CA ARG A 308 -0.12 3.36 -4.69
C ARG A 308 0.43 2.03 -4.21
N LYS A 309 0.42 1.82 -2.88
CA LYS A 309 0.87 0.57 -2.27
C LYS A 309 0.02 0.21 -1.06
N PHE A 310 -0.20 -1.07 -0.87
CA PHE A 310 -0.72 -1.63 0.35
C PHE A 310 0.37 -2.42 1.06
N VAL A 311 0.58 -2.13 2.35
CA VAL A 311 1.48 -2.88 3.22
C VAL A 311 0.63 -3.57 4.29
N PRO A 312 0.59 -4.92 4.34
CA PRO A 312 -0.21 -5.64 5.33
C PRO A 312 0.45 -5.60 6.71
N ALA A 313 -0.35 -5.39 7.76
CA ALA A 313 0.07 -5.44 9.16
C ALA A 313 -0.47 -6.70 9.85
N ARG A 314 0.35 -7.37 10.64
CA ARG A 314 -0.02 -8.49 11.49
C ARG A 314 0.40 -8.24 12.92
N LEU A 315 -0.24 -8.89 13.88
CA LEU A 315 0.19 -8.82 15.28
C LEU A 315 1.63 -9.35 15.46
N THR A 316 1.96 -10.45 14.77
CA THR A 316 3.29 -11.07 14.77
C THR A 316 4.41 -10.15 14.29
N ASP A 317 4.10 -9.06 13.61
CA ASP A 317 5.09 -8.07 13.14
C ASP A 317 5.50 -7.10 14.26
N ASN A 318 4.86 -7.19 15.43
CA ASN A 318 5.13 -6.33 16.58
C ASN A 318 5.53 -7.14 17.83
N PRO A 319 6.82 -7.38 18.03
CA PRO A 319 7.30 -8.17 19.16
C PRO A 319 6.87 -7.62 20.52
N TYR A 320 6.71 -6.30 20.65
CA TYR A 320 6.29 -5.65 21.91
C TYR A 320 4.89 -6.05 22.41
N LEU A 321 4.03 -6.52 21.51
CA LEU A 321 2.67 -6.99 21.86
C LEU A 321 2.47 -8.48 21.64
N PHE A 322 3.34 -9.11 20.85
CA PHE A 322 3.23 -10.51 20.51
C PHE A 322 3.93 -11.43 21.50
N ASP A 323 5.12 -11.01 22.00
CA ASP A 323 6.01 -11.89 22.76
C ASP A 323 5.44 -12.36 24.10
N ASP A 324 4.55 -11.58 24.77
CA ASP A 324 3.91 -11.98 26.02
C ASP A 324 2.61 -12.79 25.83
N GLY A 325 2.08 -12.83 24.61
CA GLY A 325 0.88 -13.58 24.23
C GLY A 325 -0.45 -13.07 24.83
N GLN A 326 -0.43 -12.11 25.75
CA GLN A 326 -1.63 -11.64 26.43
C GLN A 326 -2.58 -10.92 25.46
N TYR A 327 -2.04 -10.07 24.62
CA TYR A 327 -2.84 -9.33 23.64
C TYR A 327 -3.44 -10.27 22.59
N GLU A 328 -2.69 -11.26 22.12
CA GLU A 328 -3.20 -12.29 21.21
C GLU A 328 -4.34 -13.08 21.83
N ALA A 329 -4.21 -13.51 23.11
CA ALA A 329 -5.25 -14.22 23.83
C ALA A 329 -6.54 -13.38 23.97
N MET A 330 -6.41 -12.06 24.18
CA MET A 330 -7.57 -11.16 24.21
C MET A 330 -8.26 -11.09 22.84
N LEU A 331 -7.51 -10.97 21.76
CA LEU A 331 -8.08 -10.95 20.40
C LEU A 331 -8.73 -12.30 20.04
N MET A 332 -8.15 -13.42 20.47
CA MET A 332 -8.72 -14.75 20.29
C MET A 332 -10.07 -14.95 21.02
N SER A 333 -10.31 -14.22 22.10
CA SER A 333 -11.57 -14.29 22.86
C SER A 333 -12.72 -13.52 22.19
N LEU A 334 -12.46 -12.73 21.17
CA LEU A 334 -13.47 -11.98 20.45
C LEU A 334 -14.41 -12.89 19.64
N PRO A 335 -15.63 -12.43 19.32
CA PRO A 335 -16.48 -13.08 18.35
C PRO A 335 -15.77 -13.34 17.02
N GLU A 336 -16.15 -14.39 16.31
CA GLU A 336 -15.43 -14.87 15.11
C GLU A 336 -15.15 -13.78 14.07
N ILE A 337 -16.16 -12.96 13.78
CA ILE A 337 -16.04 -11.86 12.80
C ILE A 337 -14.99 -10.84 13.24
N GLU A 338 -15.03 -10.41 14.49
CA GLU A 338 -14.09 -9.45 15.05
C GLU A 338 -12.68 -10.03 15.15
N ARG A 339 -12.58 -11.31 15.52
CA ARG A 339 -11.30 -12.02 15.53
C ARG A 339 -10.67 -12.09 14.14
N LYS A 340 -11.42 -12.48 13.11
CA LYS A 340 -10.93 -12.48 11.72
C LYS A 340 -10.43 -11.10 11.30
N ARG A 341 -11.15 -10.04 11.67
CA ARG A 341 -10.75 -8.67 11.33
C ARG A 341 -9.52 -8.20 12.11
N LEU A 342 -9.53 -8.36 13.43
CA LEU A 342 -8.55 -7.73 14.31
C LEU A 342 -7.32 -8.60 14.54
N LEU A 343 -7.43 -9.92 14.55
CA LEU A 343 -6.31 -10.83 14.72
C LEU A 343 -5.72 -11.27 13.38
N GLU A 344 -6.57 -11.69 12.45
CA GLU A 344 -6.12 -12.24 11.17
C GLU A 344 -5.90 -11.14 10.11
N GLY A 345 -6.51 -9.97 10.30
CA GLY A 345 -6.41 -8.85 9.35
C GLY A 345 -7.17 -9.10 8.05
N ASP A 346 -8.23 -9.90 8.13
CA ASP A 346 -9.03 -10.30 6.97
C ASP A 346 -9.91 -9.16 6.47
N TRP A 347 -9.71 -8.77 5.21
CA TRP A 347 -10.45 -7.72 4.52
C TRP A 347 -11.73 -8.21 3.84
N ASP A 348 -11.97 -9.50 3.79
CA ASP A 348 -13.17 -10.09 3.17
C ASP A 348 -14.32 -10.22 4.15
N VAL A 349 -14.08 -10.03 5.44
CA VAL A 349 -15.10 -10.05 6.47
C VAL A 349 -15.90 -8.75 6.47
N ALA A 350 -17.13 -8.80 6.01
CA ALA A 350 -18.03 -7.63 5.95
C ALA A 350 -18.71 -7.37 7.29
N ASP A 351 -18.66 -6.13 7.78
CA ASP A 351 -19.48 -5.67 8.90
C ASP A 351 -20.96 -5.65 8.49
N GLY A 352 -21.82 -6.25 9.32
CA GLY A 352 -23.26 -6.22 9.08
C GLY A 352 -23.71 -7.05 7.88
N SER A 353 -22.90 -8.00 7.44
CA SER A 353 -23.31 -8.94 6.41
C SER A 353 -24.57 -9.71 6.88
N ALA A 354 -25.62 -9.65 6.10
CA ALA A 354 -26.83 -10.46 6.34
C ALA A 354 -26.53 -11.97 6.26
N PHE A 355 -25.42 -12.34 5.64
CA PHE A 355 -24.97 -13.72 5.46
C PHE A 355 -23.55 -13.83 6.00
N THR A 356 -23.42 -14.12 7.29
CA THR A 356 -22.12 -14.26 7.98
C THR A 356 -21.31 -15.45 7.49
N GLU A 357 -21.99 -16.47 6.95
CA GLU A 357 -21.40 -17.70 6.40
C GLU A 357 -20.88 -17.52 4.96
N PHE A 358 -21.12 -16.36 4.33
CA PHE A 358 -20.66 -16.14 2.96
C PHE A 358 -19.13 -16.11 2.90
N SER A 359 -18.57 -17.05 2.17
CA SER A 359 -17.13 -17.11 1.86
C SER A 359 -16.93 -17.13 0.34
N ARG A 360 -16.03 -16.32 -0.19
CA ARG A 360 -15.72 -16.34 -1.62
C ARG A 360 -15.21 -17.69 -2.08
N GLU A 361 -14.41 -18.36 -1.26
CA GLU A 361 -13.86 -19.68 -1.58
C GLU A 361 -14.91 -20.75 -1.74
N THR A 362 -16.00 -20.64 -0.95
CA THR A 362 -17.09 -21.64 -0.93
C THR A 362 -18.23 -21.28 -1.86
N HIS A 363 -18.55 -19.97 -1.99
CA HIS A 363 -19.81 -19.54 -2.60
C HIS A 363 -19.62 -18.81 -3.94
N VAL A 364 -18.39 -18.49 -4.35
CA VAL A 364 -18.09 -17.92 -5.65
C VAL A 364 -17.46 -18.99 -6.55
N VAL A 365 -18.14 -19.32 -7.60
CA VAL A 365 -17.66 -20.26 -8.61
C VAL A 365 -17.13 -19.54 -9.83
N GLU A 366 -16.24 -20.18 -10.59
CA GLU A 366 -15.81 -19.66 -11.87
C GLU A 366 -17.01 -19.40 -12.80
N PRO A 367 -16.99 -18.32 -13.58
CA PRO A 367 -18.07 -18.01 -14.51
C PRO A 367 -18.34 -19.21 -15.45
N PHE A 368 -19.59 -19.58 -15.58
CA PHE A 368 -20.02 -20.66 -16.49
C PHE A 368 -21.30 -20.26 -17.23
N ASP A 369 -21.51 -20.87 -18.38
CA ASP A 369 -22.74 -20.67 -19.15
C ASP A 369 -23.92 -21.37 -18.46
N VAL A 370 -24.95 -20.60 -18.13
CA VAL A 370 -26.16 -21.12 -17.47
C VAL A 370 -26.91 -22.03 -18.44
N PRO A 371 -27.10 -23.32 -18.12
CA PRO A 371 -27.82 -24.25 -18.98
C PRO A 371 -29.23 -23.72 -19.35
N SER A 372 -29.63 -23.94 -20.59
CA SER A 372 -30.91 -23.42 -21.09
C SER A 372 -32.14 -23.99 -20.36
N GLY A 373 -32.01 -25.15 -19.74
CA GLY A 373 -33.07 -25.80 -18.95
C GLY A 373 -33.22 -25.28 -17.52
N TRP A 374 -32.35 -24.37 -17.06
CA TRP A 374 -32.47 -23.84 -15.71
C TRP A 374 -33.48 -22.68 -15.65
N THR A 375 -34.35 -22.73 -14.63
CA THR A 375 -35.28 -21.66 -14.36
C THR A 375 -34.52 -20.40 -13.92
N ARG A 376 -34.71 -19.30 -14.63
CA ARG A 376 -34.08 -18.02 -14.31
C ARG A 376 -35.09 -17.12 -13.61
N ILE A 377 -34.75 -16.70 -12.38
CA ILE A 377 -35.59 -15.80 -11.57
C ILE A 377 -34.83 -14.47 -11.45
N ARG A 378 -35.51 -13.37 -11.64
CA ARG A 378 -35.01 -12.03 -11.31
C ARG A 378 -35.78 -11.52 -10.12
N SER A 379 -35.11 -11.10 -9.07
CA SER A 379 -35.67 -10.39 -7.94
C SER A 379 -34.98 -9.03 -7.82
N GLY A 380 -35.72 -8.03 -7.35
CA GLY A 380 -35.18 -6.71 -7.08
C GLY A 380 -35.76 -6.21 -5.76
N ASP A 381 -34.93 -5.56 -4.97
CA ASP A 381 -35.33 -4.85 -3.77
C ASP A 381 -35.12 -3.34 -3.99
N TYR A 382 -36.08 -2.53 -3.54
CA TYR A 382 -35.98 -1.08 -3.63
C TYR A 382 -35.46 -0.55 -2.30
N GLY A 383 -34.17 -0.26 -2.25
CA GLY A 383 -33.58 0.41 -1.09
C GLY A 383 -34.15 1.82 -0.89
N TYR A 384 -34.50 2.15 0.36
CA TYR A 384 -35.10 3.44 0.70
C TYR A 384 -34.12 4.62 0.58
N SER A 385 -32.82 4.42 0.87
CA SER A 385 -31.80 5.47 0.88
C SER A 385 -30.71 5.31 -0.18
N SER A 386 -30.66 4.16 -0.87
CA SER A 386 -29.73 3.90 -1.96
C SER A 386 -30.44 3.05 -3.00
N PRO A 387 -30.38 3.40 -4.31
CA PRO A 387 -30.95 2.54 -5.33
C PRO A 387 -30.24 1.19 -5.27
N SER A 388 -31.01 0.12 -5.15
CA SER A 388 -30.51 -1.23 -5.36
C SER A 388 -30.23 -1.44 -6.84
N CYS A 389 -29.11 -2.03 -7.16
CA CYS A 389 -28.79 -2.46 -8.52
C CYS A 389 -29.42 -3.81 -8.83
#